data_628faaf495dee6ec1164f8a4f296cc15
#
_entry.id   628faaf495dee6ec1164f8a4f296cc15
#
_cell.length_a   1.000
_cell.length_b   1.000
_cell.length_c   1.000
_cell.angle_alpha   90.00
_cell.angle_beta   90.00
_cell.angle_gamma   90.00
#
_symmetry.space_group_name_H-M   'P 1'
#
loop_
_entity.id
_entity.type
_entity.pdbx_description
1 polymer ?
#
loop_
_entity_poly.entity_id
_entity_poly.type
_entity_poly.pdbx_seq_one_letter_code
_entity_poly.pdbx_strand_id
1 'polypeptide(L)'
;GIAVIREHLLLEKIAELADREYGGISSISEALRSYLVSIPGYNASVPIHKQESVVSEQHGYLQMQFTRILGSLADNYGYIFKTNLGHIDFKDVVLNRRILVVLLPALEKSEPELQNLGKIVVSCIKSMMASTLGSALDSTVAKGVENRATNSLSPYYIVFDEYGYYIVKGSAVMPAQARSLGLCMVFAGQDLPS
;
A
#
# COMPACT_ATOMS: atom_id res chain seq x y z
N GLY A 1 10.94 7.83 10.47
CA GLY A 1 10.95 7.05 9.29
C GLY A 1 12.29 6.60 8.76
N ILE A 2 12.63 6.95 7.54
CA ILE A 2 13.81 6.45 6.80
C ILE A 2 15.13 6.83 7.48
N ALA A 3 15.22 8.02 8.09
CA ALA A 3 16.41 8.44 8.83
C ALA A 3 16.69 7.54 10.06
N VAL A 4 15.64 6.97 10.63
CA VAL A 4 15.71 6.10 11.80
C VAL A 4 16.20 4.68 11.43
N ILE A 5 15.92 4.25 10.20
CA ILE A 5 16.41 2.96 9.67
C ILE A 5 17.92 3.00 9.36
N ARG A 6 18.51 4.19 9.23
CA ARG A 6 19.94 4.36 8.95
C ARG A 6 20.87 3.99 10.12
N GLU A 7 20.38 4.02 11.35
CA GLU A 7 21.19 3.72 12.51
C GLU A 7 20.81 2.34 13.05
N HIS A 8 21.66 1.34 12.81
CA HIS A 8 21.43 -0.07 13.20
C HIS A 8 21.07 -0.25 14.69
N LEU A 9 21.56 0.64 15.56
CA LEU A 9 21.22 0.70 16.98
C LEU A 9 19.76 1.09 17.25
N LEU A 10 19.06 1.66 16.28
CA LEU A 10 17.72 2.17 16.45
C LEU A 10 16.62 1.13 16.14
N LEU A 11 16.91 0.08 15.38
CA LEU A 11 15.92 -0.95 15.06
C LEU A 11 15.49 -1.73 16.31
N GLU A 12 16.45 -2.13 17.17
CA GLU A 12 16.14 -2.78 18.44
C GLU A 12 15.38 -1.81 19.36
N LYS A 13 15.82 -0.56 19.43
CA LYS A 13 15.20 0.47 20.26
C LYS A 13 13.80 0.87 19.78
N ILE A 14 13.57 0.86 18.47
CA ILE A 14 12.22 1.07 17.91
C ILE A 14 11.29 -0.09 18.28
N ALA A 15 11.78 -1.33 18.18
CA ALA A 15 11.00 -2.49 18.59
C ALA A 15 10.65 -2.41 20.08
N GLU A 16 11.61 -2.08 20.94
CA GLU A 16 11.39 -1.89 22.38
C GLU A 16 10.41 -0.76 22.70
N LEU A 17 10.53 0.39 22.02
CA LEU A 17 9.63 1.52 22.21
C LEU A 17 8.21 1.19 21.73
N ALA A 18 8.09 0.51 20.60
CA ALA A 18 6.79 0.06 20.10
C ALA A 18 6.14 -0.94 21.09
N ASP A 19 6.89 -1.91 21.60
CA ASP A 19 6.40 -2.87 22.58
C ASP A 19 5.97 -2.17 23.89
N ARG A 20 6.71 -1.14 24.32
CA ARG A 20 6.37 -0.37 25.52
C ARG A 20 5.10 0.45 25.34
N GLU A 21 4.93 1.09 24.18
CA GLU A 21 3.76 1.93 23.88
C GLU A 21 2.47 1.11 23.78
N TYR A 22 2.55 -0.09 23.21
CA TYR A 22 1.39 -0.98 23.06
C TYR A 22 1.17 -1.96 24.22
N GLY A 23 2.04 -1.92 25.25
CA GLY A 23 1.89 -2.76 26.45
C GLY A 23 2.11 -4.25 26.20
N GLY A 24 2.82 -4.62 25.14
CA GLY A 24 3.12 -5.98 24.73
C GLY A 24 3.83 -6.03 23.38
N ILE A 25 3.98 -7.22 22.79
CA ILE A 25 4.61 -7.38 21.48
C ILE A 25 3.71 -6.70 20.44
N SER A 26 4.20 -5.62 19.84
CA SER A 26 3.49 -4.90 18.78
C SER A 26 3.69 -5.57 17.43
N SER A 27 2.73 -5.40 16.51
CA SER A 27 2.89 -5.85 15.12
C SER A 27 4.09 -5.21 14.41
N ILE A 28 4.51 -4.02 14.85
CA ILE A 28 5.68 -3.31 14.34
C ILE A 28 6.96 -4.01 14.81
N SER A 29 7.06 -4.36 16.10
CA SER A 29 8.23 -5.05 16.65
C SER A 29 8.36 -6.46 16.06
N GLU A 30 7.25 -7.16 15.88
CA GLU A 30 7.22 -8.48 15.25
C GLU A 30 7.69 -8.42 13.79
N ALA A 31 7.19 -7.46 13.02
CA ALA A 31 7.62 -7.24 11.65
C ALA A 31 9.12 -6.89 11.55
N LEU A 32 9.64 -6.05 12.45
CA LEU A 32 11.06 -5.70 12.50
C LEU A 32 11.94 -6.90 12.87
N ARG A 33 11.53 -7.71 13.85
CA ARG A 33 12.25 -8.94 14.23
C ARG A 33 12.25 -9.97 13.09
N SER A 34 11.10 -10.16 12.44
CA SER A 34 10.97 -11.03 11.27
C SER A 34 11.87 -10.56 10.12
N TYR A 35 11.94 -9.25 9.87
CA TYR A 35 12.83 -8.66 8.88
C TYR A 35 14.30 -8.93 9.23
N LEU A 36 14.73 -8.69 10.46
CA LEU A 36 16.12 -8.91 10.88
C LEU A 36 16.54 -10.37 10.71
N VAL A 37 15.68 -11.32 11.09
CA VAL A 37 15.93 -12.76 10.92
C VAL A 37 16.01 -13.16 9.44
N SER A 38 15.37 -12.42 8.56
CA SER A 38 15.42 -12.68 7.11
C SER A 38 16.72 -12.23 6.44
N ILE A 39 17.55 -11.44 7.12
CA ILE A 39 18.83 -10.96 6.58
C ILE A 39 19.87 -12.10 6.63
N PRO A 40 20.51 -12.46 5.50
CA PRO A 40 21.53 -13.48 5.48
C PRO A 40 22.67 -13.21 6.46
N GLY A 41 23.02 -14.18 7.28
CA GLY A 41 24.08 -14.07 8.29
C GLY A 41 23.65 -13.47 9.61
N TYR A 42 22.40 -13.01 9.76
CA TYR A 42 21.92 -12.46 11.03
C TYR A 42 21.82 -13.53 12.12
N ASN A 43 22.35 -13.22 13.30
CA ASN A 43 22.28 -14.09 14.47
C ASN A 43 21.53 -13.38 15.60
N ALA A 44 20.34 -13.89 15.93
CA ALA A 44 19.48 -13.31 16.96
C ALA A 44 20.05 -13.33 18.37
N SER A 45 21.08 -14.17 18.65
CA SER A 45 21.75 -14.24 19.94
C SER A 45 22.86 -13.20 20.12
N VAL A 46 23.18 -12.46 19.05
CA VAL A 46 24.25 -11.44 19.03
C VAL A 46 23.62 -10.07 18.87
N PRO A 47 24.00 -9.08 19.70
CA PRO A 47 23.51 -7.71 19.53
C PRO A 47 23.84 -7.16 18.14
N ILE A 48 22.97 -6.29 17.62
CA ILE A 48 23.04 -5.81 16.23
C ILE A 48 24.39 -5.14 15.90
N HIS A 49 25.02 -4.47 16.86
CA HIS A 49 26.32 -3.82 16.71
C HIS A 49 27.52 -4.78 16.71
N LYS A 50 27.28 -6.07 17.01
CA LYS A 50 28.29 -7.14 17.01
C LYS A 50 28.05 -8.19 15.92
N GLN A 51 27.05 -7.96 15.07
CA GLN A 51 26.77 -8.82 13.91
C GLN A 51 27.95 -8.78 12.92
N GLU A 52 28.07 -9.81 12.11
CA GLU A 52 29.05 -9.86 11.03
C GLU A 52 28.79 -8.73 10.00
N SER A 53 29.86 -8.27 9.33
CA SER A 53 29.78 -7.19 8.33
C SER A 53 28.80 -7.50 7.19
N VAL A 54 28.64 -8.77 6.85
CA VAL A 54 27.73 -9.24 5.80
C VAL A 54 26.27 -8.83 6.08
N VAL A 55 25.86 -8.80 7.34
CA VAL A 55 24.50 -8.37 7.74
C VAL A 55 24.30 -6.89 7.42
N SER A 56 25.28 -6.06 7.74
CA SER A 56 25.25 -4.62 7.44
C SER A 56 25.27 -4.35 5.94
N GLU A 57 26.07 -5.10 5.18
CA GLU A 57 26.13 -4.98 3.72
C GLU A 57 24.81 -5.37 3.06
N GLN A 58 24.22 -6.50 3.44
CA GLN A 58 22.92 -6.94 2.92
C GLN A 58 21.80 -5.94 3.25
N HIS A 59 21.78 -5.44 4.48
CA HIS A 59 20.86 -4.37 4.86
C HIS A 59 21.10 -3.10 4.03
N GLY A 60 22.36 -2.72 3.79
CA GLY A 60 22.71 -1.58 2.95
C GLY A 60 22.20 -1.70 1.50
N TYR A 61 22.33 -2.86 0.89
CA TYR A 61 21.79 -3.10 -0.45
C TYR A 61 20.26 -2.95 -0.50
N LEU A 62 19.54 -3.52 0.46
CA LEU A 62 18.09 -3.36 0.57
C LEU A 62 17.72 -1.88 0.81
N GLN A 63 18.45 -1.20 1.68
CA GLN A 63 18.26 0.22 1.95
C GLN A 63 18.41 1.07 0.69
N MET A 64 19.42 0.81 -0.13
CA MET A 64 19.64 1.53 -1.39
C MET A 64 18.46 1.37 -2.37
N GLN A 65 17.88 0.18 -2.47
CA GLN A 65 16.71 -0.06 -3.32
C GLN A 65 15.48 0.71 -2.86
N PHE A 66 15.23 0.75 -1.55
CA PHE A 66 14.04 1.41 -0.99
C PHE A 66 14.20 2.92 -0.81
N THR A 67 15.42 3.43 -0.60
CA THR A 67 15.65 4.86 -0.34
C THR A 67 15.13 5.73 -1.48
N ARG A 68 15.28 5.30 -2.73
CA ARG A 68 14.81 6.06 -3.88
C ARG A 68 13.29 6.20 -3.88
N ILE A 69 12.56 5.09 -3.66
CA ILE A 69 11.09 5.09 -3.71
C ILE A 69 10.50 5.78 -2.47
N LEU A 70 10.96 5.39 -1.29
CA LEU A 70 10.47 5.94 -0.02
C LEU A 70 10.90 7.41 0.15
N GLY A 71 12.09 7.79 -0.34
CA GLY A 71 12.56 9.17 -0.37
C GLY A 71 11.67 10.03 -1.23
N SER A 72 11.34 9.59 -2.43
CA SER A 72 10.41 10.30 -3.30
C SER A 72 9.03 10.50 -2.63
N LEU A 73 8.47 9.45 -2.02
CA LEU A 73 7.21 9.57 -1.30
C LEU A 73 7.27 10.49 -0.08
N ALA A 74 8.40 10.48 0.64
CA ALA A 74 8.56 11.30 1.84
C ALA A 74 8.91 12.76 1.53
N ASP A 75 9.71 13.02 0.50
CA ASP A 75 10.26 14.34 0.22
C ASP A 75 9.42 15.08 -0.84
N ASN A 76 9.10 14.42 -1.97
CA ASN A 76 8.33 15.05 -3.05
C ASN A 76 6.82 15.05 -2.76
N TYR A 77 6.33 14.02 -2.09
CA TYR A 77 4.90 13.83 -1.78
C TYR A 77 4.62 13.82 -0.28
N GLY A 78 5.53 14.40 0.51
CA GLY A 78 5.39 14.45 1.97
C GLY A 78 4.09 15.11 2.43
N TYR A 79 3.59 16.08 1.67
CA TYR A 79 2.32 16.74 1.92
C TYR A 79 1.10 15.80 1.79
N ILE A 80 1.24 14.67 1.08
CA ILE A 80 0.21 13.63 0.97
C ILE A 80 0.45 12.52 2.01
N PHE A 81 1.71 12.05 2.14
CA PHE A 81 2.03 10.82 2.88
C PHE A 81 2.54 11.04 4.30
N LYS A 82 3.02 12.26 4.66
CA LYS A 82 3.42 12.61 6.03
C LYS A 82 2.22 13.10 6.85
N THR A 83 1.19 12.30 6.96
CA THR A 83 0.01 12.62 7.76
C THR A 83 -0.24 11.53 8.80
N ASN A 84 -0.73 11.92 9.97
CA ASN A 84 -1.07 10.97 11.03
C ASN A 84 -2.39 10.25 10.76
N LEU A 85 -3.29 10.88 9.99
CA LEU A 85 -4.60 10.34 9.64
C LEU A 85 -4.81 10.51 8.15
N GLY A 86 -5.25 9.44 7.48
CA GLY A 86 -5.66 9.50 6.09
C GLY A 86 -6.94 10.34 5.95
N HIS A 87 -6.92 11.30 5.03
CA HIS A 87 -8.10 12.13 4.76
C HIS A 87 -9.09 11.46 3.78
N ILE A 88 -8.63 10.48 3.01
CA ILE A 88 -9.41 9.78 2.00
C ILE A 88 -9.49 8.30 2.34
N ASP A 89 -10.71 7.82 2.56
CA ASP A 89 -11.03 6.41 2.65
C ASP A 89 -11.78 5.99 1.38
N PHE A 90 -11.17 5.14 0.57
CA PHE A 90 -11.79 4.66 -0.66
C PHE A 90 -13.09 3.89 -0.42
N LYS A 91 -13.23 3.23 0.73
CA LYS A 91 -14.46 2.56 1.12
C LYS A 91 -15.57 3.58 1.39
N ASP A 92 -15.28 4.65 2.13
CA ASP A 92 -16.22 5.75 2.36
C ASP A 92 -16.63 6.43 1.05
N VAL A 93 -15.66 6.67 0.15
CA VAL A 93 -15.92 7.26 -1.18
C VAL A 93 -16.94 6.45 -1.97
N VAL A 94 -16.78 5.13 -2.00
CA VAL A 94 -17.66 4.24 -2.76
C VAL A 94 -19.02 4.08 -2.08
N LEU A 95 -19.07 3.81 -0.78
CA LEU A 95 -20.31 3.58 -0.03
C LEU A 95 -21.19 4.81 0.02
N ASN A 96 -20.61 5.99 0.21
CA ASN A 96 -21.33 7.26 0.23
C ASN A 96 -21.43 7.94 -1.13
N ARG A 97 -21.04 7.22 -2.21
CA ARG A 97 -21.16 7.67 -3.61
C ARG A 97 -20.56 9.05 -3.84
N ARG A 98 -19.42 9.31 -3.20
CA ARG A 98 -18.67 10.57 -3.35
C ARG A 98 -17.95 10.60 -4.68
N ILE A 99 -17.70 11.80 -5.20
CA ILE A 99 -16.87 12.00 -6.39
C ILE A 99 -15.44 12.23 -5.91
N LEU A 100 -14.52 11.38 -6.36
CA LEU A 100 -13.09 11.52 -6.11
C LEU A 100 -12.39 11.66 -7.46
N VAL A 101 -11.61 12.73 -7.61
CA VAL A 101 -10.75 12.94 -8.78
C VAL A 101 -9.30 12.87 -8.33
N VAL A 102 -8.55 11.95 -8.91
CA VAL A 102 -7.11 11.81 -8.66
C VAL A 102 -6.35 12.34 -9.86
N LEU A 103 -5.68 13.46 -9.67
CA LEU A 103 -4.87 14.09 -10.72
C LEU A 103 -3.41 13.66 -10.57
N LEU A 104 -2.86 13.11 -11.63
CA LEU A 104 -1.44 12.78 -11.72
C LEU A 104 -0.74 13.86 -12.57
N PRO A 105 0.16 14.69 -11.99
CA PRO A 105 0.72 15.86 -12.66
C PRO A 105 1.81 15.46 -13.67
N ALA A 106 1.40 14.99 -14.85
CA ALA A 106 2.29 14.44 -15.88
C ALA A 106 3.33 15.43 -16.43
N LEU A 107 3.05 16.73 -16.38
CA LEU A 107 3.98 17.76 -16.86
C LEU A 107 5.00 18.21 -15.81
N GLU A 108 4.75 17.93 -14.53
CA GLU A 108 5.58 18.43 -13.43
C GLU A 108 6.51 17.36 -12.85
N LYS A 109 6.25 16.11 -13.13
CA LYS A 109 6.91 14.97 -12.48
C LYS A 109 7.50 14.01 -13.50
N SER A 110 8.50 13.26 -13.07
CA SER A 110 9.08 12.21 -13.91
C SER A 110 8.09 11.04 -14.09
N GLU A 111 8.15 10.40 -15.24
CA GLU A 111 7.30 9.25 -15.57
C GLU A 111 7.33 8.14 -14.50
N PRO A 112 8.48 7.71 -13.94
CA PRO A 112 8.52 6.71 -12.88
C PRO A 112 7.81 7.15 -11.59
N GLU A 113 7.83 8.44 -11.26
CA GLU A 113 7.15 8.97 -10.08
C GLU A 113 5.63 8.90 -10.26
N LEU A 114 5.13 9.28 -11.43
CA LEU A 114 3.72 9.19 -11.77
C LEU A 114 3.20 7.76 -11.76
N GLN A 115 3.98 6.85 -12.36
CA GLN A 115 3.66 5.43 -12.35
C GLN A 115 3.54 4.90 -10.93
N ASN A 116 4.45 5.28 -10.03
CA ASN A 116 4.42 4.85 -8.64
C ASN A 116 3.19 5.38 -7.89
N LEU A 117 2.84 6.65 -8.08
CA LEU A 117 1.62 7.22 -7.49
C LEU A 117 0.36 6.53 -8.02
N GLY A 118 0.24 6.36 -9.32
CA GLY A 118 -0.88 5.68 -9.94
C GLY A 118 -1.02 4.24 -9.44
N LYS A 119 0.10 3.50 -9.33
CA LYS A 119 0.12 2.14 -8.78
C LYS A 119 -0.32 2.08 -7.32
N ILE A 120 0.01 3.08 -6.51
CA ILE A 120 -0.46 3.17 -5.13
C ILE A 120 -1.99 3.32 -5.12
N VAL A 121 -2.53 4.24 -5.91
CA VAL A 121 -3.98 4.47 -6.00
C VAL A 121 -4.73 3.20 -6.45
N VAL A 122 -4.25 2.55 -7.52
CA VAL A 122 -4.85 1.29 -8.01
C VAL A 122 -4.77 0.20 -6.96
N SER A 123 -3.64 0.11 -6.23
CA SER A 123 -3.47 -0.87 -5.15
C SER A 123 -4.42 -0.61 -3.97
N CYS A 124 -4.67 0.65 -3.62
CA CYS A 124 -5.65 1.02 -2.61
C CYS A 124 -7.08 0.64 -3.03
N ILE A 125 -7.45 0.90 -4.29
CA ILE A 125 -8.76 0.49 -4.84
C ILE A 125 -8.89 -1.04 -4.81
N LYS A 126 -7.86 -1.77 -5.25
CA LYS A 126 -7.84 -3.23 -5.21
C LYS A 126 -7.99 -3.76 -3.78
N SER A 127 -7.30 -3.17 -2.82
CA SER A 127 -7.38 -3.53 -1.41
C SER A 127 -8.77 -3.26 -0.83
N MET A 128 -9.37 -2.13 -1.16
CA MET A 128 -10.75 -1.80 -0.79
C MET A 128 -11.73 -2.84 -1.34
N MET A 129 -11.60 -3.23 -2.61
CA MET A 129 -12.46 -4.26 -3.22
C MET A 129 -12.30 -5.59 -2.50
N ALA A 130 -11.06 -6.02 -2.21
CA ALA A 130 -10.78 -7.27 -1.52
C ALA A 130 -11.38 -7.29 -0.11
N SER A 131 -11.25 -6.20 0.65
CA SER A 131 -11.82 -6.09 2.00
C SER A 131 -13.36 -6.12 2.00
N THR A 132 -13.97 -5.54 0.97
CA THR A 132 -15.42 -5.53 0.81
C THR A 132 -15.96 -6.91 0.44
N LEU A 133 -15.25 -7.66 -0.42
CA LEU A 133 -15.59 -9.05 -0.74
C LEU A 133 -15.43 -9.98 0.47
N GLY A 134 -14.35 -9.82 1.25
CA GLY A 134 -14.10 -10.60 2.46
C GLY A 134 -15.22 -10.46 3.50
N SER A 135 -15.72 -9.26 3.71
CA SER A 135 -16.85 -9.02 4.63
C SER A 135 -18.19 -9.61 4.14
N ALA A 136 -18.33 -9.82 2.83
CA ALA A 136 -19.54 -10.46 2.26
C ALA A 136 -19.54 -11.98 2.41
N LEU A 137 -18.37 -12.62 2.53
CA LEU A 137 -18.25 -14.07 2.70
C LEU A 137 -18.68 -14.56 4.10
N ASP A 138 -18.56 -13.71 5.13
CA ASP A 138 -18.99 -14.01 6.48
C ASP A 138 -20.52 -13.88 6.69
N SER A 139 -21.24 -13.44 5.67
CA SER A 139 -22.69 -13.28 5.72
C SER A 139 -23.42 -14.40 4.96
N THR A 140 -24.56 -14.88 5.48
CA THR A 140 -25.44 -15.81 4.74
C THR A 140 -25.82 -15.24 3.39
N VAL A 141 -25.96 -16.10 2.37
CA VAL A 141 -26.21 -15.74 0.95
C VAL A 141 -27.33 -14.69 0.78
N ALA A 142 -28.39 -14.76 1.60
CA ALA A 142 -29.48 -13.76 1.58
C ALA A 142 -29.01 -12.36 2.04
N LYS A 143 -28.17 -12.29 3.08
CA LYS A 143 -27.57 -11.03 3.55
C LYS A 143 -26.46 -10.52 2.62
N GLY A 144 -25.82 -11.41 1.87
CA GLY A 144 -24.81 -11.03 0.87
C GLY A 144 -25.38 -10.25 -0.31
N VAL A 145 -26.65 -10.43 -0.63
CA VAL A 145 -27.36 -9.65 -1.67
C VAL A 145 -27.80 -8.29 -1.14
N GLU A 146 -28.23 -8.23 0.13
CA GLU A 146 -28.63 -6.98 0.80
C GLU A 146 -27.42 -6.11 1.19
N ASN A 147 -26.26 -6.71 1.49
CA ASN A 147 -25.03 -6.02 1.89
C ASN A 147 -24.07 -5.76 0.71
N ARG A 148 -24.55 -5.71 -0.52
CA ARG A 148 -23.71 -5.19 -1.61
C ARG A 148 -23.21 -3.80 -1.23
N ALA A 149 -21.93 -3.57 -1.39
CA ALA A 149 -21.31 -2.28 -1.09
C ALA A 149 -22.00 -1.08 -1.73
N THR A 150 -22.76 -1.34 -2.81
CA THR A 150 -23.65 -0.36 -3.44
C THR A 150 -25.00 -1.00 -3.72
N ASN A 151 -25.94 -0.84 -2.81
CA ASN A 151 -27.37 -1.21 -3.01
C ASN A 151 -28.11 -0.23 -3.93
N SER A 152 -27.40 0.49 -4.77
CA SER A 152 -27.94 1.45 -5.71
C SER A 152 -28.34 0.80 -7.03
N LEU A 153 -29.42 1.31 -7.66
CA LEU A 153 -29.84 0.91 -8.99
C LEU A 153 -28.80 1.19 -10.08
N SER A 154 -27.92 2.18 -9.85
CA SER A 154 -26.81 2.52 -10.75
C SER A 154 -25.48 2.08 -10.17
N PRO A 155 -24.53 1.53 -10.95
CA PRO A 155 -23.22 1.17 -10.48
C PRO A 155 -22.41 2.42 -10.07
N TYR A 156 -21.40 2.21 -9.22
CA TYR A 156 -20.39 3.24 -8.96
C TYR A 156 -19.29 3.13 -10.03
N TYR A 157 -19.02 4.24 -10.72
CA TYR A 157 -18.06 4.26 -11.82
C TYR A 157 -16.66 4.55 -11.31
N ILE A 158 -15.68 3.73 -11.72
CA ILE A 158 -14.27 3.95 -11.54
C ILE A 158 -13.64 4.08 -12.93
N VAL A 159 -13.17 5.27 -13.26
CA VAL A 159 -12.58 5.58 -14.56
C VAL A 159 -11.07 5.70 -14.41
N PHE A 160 -10.34 4.92 -15.19
CA PHE A 160 -8.89 4.96 -15.29
C PHE A 160 -8.52 5.50 -16.67
N ASP A 161 -8.01 6.71 -16.69
CA ASP A 161 -7.48 7.31 -17.91
C ASP A 161 -5.98 7.02 -18.01
N GLU A 162 -5.48 6.77 -19.22
CA GLU A 162 -4.08 6.39 -19.49
C GLU A 162 -3.60 5.19 -18.63
N TYR A 163 -4.46 4.18 -18.48
CA TYR A 163 -4.23 3.05 -17.56
C TYR A 163 -2.91 2.30 -17.82
N GLY A 164 -2.43 2.30 -19.06
CA GLY A 164 -1.17 1.65 -19.44
C GLY A 164 0.04 2.09 -18.59
N TYR A 165 0.06 3.33 -18.13
CA TYR A 165 1.18 3.89 -17.35
C TYR A 165 1.28 3.34 -15.92
N TYR A 166 0.17 2.90 -15.31
CA TYR A 166 0.15 2.52 -13.90
C TYR A 166 -0.53 1.18 -13.62
N ILE A 167 -0.43 0.26 -14.56
CA ILE A 167 -0.90 -1.12 -14.37
C ILE A 167 -0.22 -1.77 -13.16
N VAL A 168 -1.02 -2.44 -12.33
CA VAL A 168 -0.56 -3.20 -11.16
C VAL A 168 -0.68 -4.70 -11.44
N LYS A 169 0.30 -5.47 -11.02
CA LYS A 169 0.23 -6.94 -11.12
C LYS A 169 -1.04 -7.48 -10.46
N GLY A 170 -1.78 -8.29 -11.21
CA GLY A 170 -3.04 -8.88 -10.74
C GLY A 170 -4.23 -7.92 -10.75
N SER A 171 -4.15 -6.75 -11.41
CA SER A 171 -5.30 -5.86 -11.58
C SER A 171 -6.35 -6.40 -12.56
N ALA A 172 -5.99 -7.35 -13.42
CA ALA A 172 -6.93 -8.01 -14.33
C ALA A 172 -8.10 -8.71 -13.62
N VAL A 173 -7.95 -9.05 -12.34
CA VAL A 173 -9.03 -9.63 -11.53
C VAL A 173 -10.06 -8.58 -11.11
N MET A 174 -9.69 -7.29 -11.05
CA MET A 174 -10.57 -6.21 -10.58
C MET A 174 -11.86 -6.08 -11.42
N PRO A 175 -11.81 -6.04 -12.77
CA PRO A 175 -13.02 -5.95 -13.58
C PRO A 175 -13.97 -7.14 -13.38
N ALA A 176 -13.41 -8.35 -13.24
CA ALA A 176 -14.20 -9.56 -13.02
C ALA A 176 -14.96 -9.52 -11.68
N GLN A 177 -14.36 -8.94 -10.64
CA GLN A 177 -14.96 -8.83 -9.32
C GLN A 177 -15.80 -7.55 -9.13
N ALA A 178 -15.59 -6.52 -9.94
CA ALA A 178 -16.27 -5.23 -9.85
C ALA A 178 -17.81 -5.38 -9.89
N ARG A 179 -18.30 -6.26 -10.74
CA ARG A 179 -19.74 -6.51 -10.91
C ARG A 179 -20.41 -6.97 -9.61
N SER A 180 -19.78 -7.87 -8.86
CA SER A 180 -20.34 -8.37 -7.60
C SER A 180 -20.40 -7.30 -6.51
N LEU A 181 -19.57 -6.27 -6.62
CA LEU A 181 -19.51 -5.13 -5.71
C LEU A 181 -20.40 -3.95 -6.15
N GLY A 182 -21.09 -4.05 -7.28
CA GLY A 182 -21.84 -2.93 -7.84
C GLY A 182 -20.96 -1.82 -8.41
N LEU A 183 -19.75 -2.16 -8.85
CA LEU A 183 -18.81 -1.25 -9.47
C LEU A 183 -18.78 -1.44 -10.98
N CYS A 184 -18.58 -0.36 -11.73
CA CYS A 184 -18.32 -0.37 -13.16
C CYS A 184 -16.95 0.25 -13.40
N MET A 185 -16.07 -0.48 -14.06
CA MET A 185 -14.71 -0.01 -14.39
C MET A 185 -14.59 0.37 -15.84
N VAL A 186 -14.07 1.54 -16.09
CA VAL A 186 -13.76 2.06 -17.43
C VAL A 186 -12.25 2.25 -17.52
N PHE A 187 -11.62 1.64 -18.50
CA PHE A 187 -10.21 1.76 -18.79
C PHE A 187 -10.04 2.46 -20.12
N ALA A 188 -9.33 3.59 -20.10
CA ALA A 188 -8.91 4.31 -21.29
C ALA A 188 -7.39 4.26 -21.44
N GLY A 189 -6.91 4.23 -22.66
CA GLY A 189 -5.49 4.22 -22.97
C GLY A 189 -5.28 4.37 -24.46
N GLN A 190 -4.12 4.90 -24.86
CA GLN A 190 -3.77 5.14 -26.26
C GLN A 190 -3.14 3.92 -26.91
N ASP A 191 -2.41 3.11 -26.12
CA ASP A 191 -1.70 1.93 -26.58
C ASP A 191 -2.19 0.67 -25.87
N LEU A 192 -2.54 -0.35 -26.66
CA LEU A 192 -2.65 -1.70 -26.17
C LEU A 192 -1.23 -2.29 -26.12
N PRO A 193 -0.69 -2.65 -24.95
CA PRO A 193 0.58 -3.34 -24.93
C PRO A 193 0.46 -4.64 -25.73
N SER A 194 1.28 -4.75 -26.75
CA SER A 194 1.42 -5.92 -27.63
C SER A 194 2.05 -7.10 -26.90
#